data_9f2385b40c8d1b01e68f22b74ac0f6bc
#
_entry.id   9f2385b40c8d1b01e68f22b74ac0f6bc
#
_cell.length_a   1.000
_cell.length_b   1.000
_cell.length_c   1.000
_cell.angle_alpha   90.00
_cell.angle_beta   90.00
_cell.angle_gamma   90.00
#
_symmetry.space_group_name_H-M   'P 1'
#
loop_
_entity.id
_entity.type
_entity.pdbx_description
1 polymer ?
#
loop_
_entity_poly.entity_id
_entity_poly.type
_entity_poly.pdbx_seq_one_letter_code
_entity_poly.pdbx_strand_id
1 'polypeptide(L)'
;GRLREVKEICQHFLGIDPSRDLIPVRPAQHYSMGGIRTDAGGQSTRLAGLFACGEAACWDLHGFNRLGGNSVAETVVAGMIVGETMADFVESFAGDLQVSTALVREFLEREQARIDTLLHGDGSENAAALMARMQEIMTDKVGIFRQGDLLESAVEELQQLLVRSRSIGIATRRPGANPELVTAYRVQKMLKLALCVAHGALQRTESRGAHYREDHPRRNDADWLKRTLASWPDAGQTLPTLAYEPLDVSRMELPPGWRGYGAKDAIAHPATEARAAEIAAIRSAFGHADRYTLQQALMPFEHLV
;
A
#
# COMPACT_ATOMS: atom_id res chain seq x y z
N GLY A 1 3.02 19.48 29.03
CA GLY A 1 1.98 18.51 28.91
C GLY A 1 2.26 17.43 27.87
N ARG A 2 1.34 16.50 27.69
CA ARG A 2 1.50 15.32 26.82
C ARG A 2 1.64 15.63 25.33
N LEU A 3 1.27 16.84 24.89
CA LEU A 3 1.28 17.26 23.48
C LEU A 3 2.26 18.41 23.23
N ARG A 4 3.38 18.46 23.98
CA ARG A 4 4.37 19.51 23.84
C ARG A 4 4.92 19.64 22.42
N GLU A 5 5.30 18.52 21.81
CA GLU A 5 5.85 18.48 20.45
C GLU A 5 4.84 19.02 19.42
N VAL A 6 3.56 18.62 19.52
CA VAL A 6 2.52 19.14 18.63
C VAL A 6 2.41 20.66 18.74
N LYS A 7 2.46 21.19 19.99
CA LYS A 7 2.42 22.63 20.23
C LYS A 7 3.62 23.34 19.58
N GLU A 8 4.83 22.81 19.80
CA GLU A 8 6.06 23.37 19.26
C GLU A 8 6.06 23.36 17.71
N ILE A 9 5.64 22.25 17.10
CA ILE A 9 5.49 22.15 15.63
C ILE A 9 4.48 23.20 15.10
N CYS A 10 3.33 23.30 15.73
CA CYS A 10 2.31 24.31 15.33
C CYS A 10 2.85 25.73 15.46
N GLN A 11 3.54 26.05 16.52
CA GLN A 11 4.11 27.37 16.74
C GLN A 11 5.24 27.71 15.75
N HIS A 12 6.15 26.75 15.49
CA HIS A 12 7.29 26.99 14.61
C HIS A 12 6.97 26.99 13.13
N PHE A 13 6.04 26.13 12.68
CA PHE A 13 5.75 25.97 11.25
C PHE A 13 4.47 26.70 10.80
N LEU A 14 3.48 26.87 11.68
CA LEU A 14 2.22 27.51 11.34
C LEU A 14 2.04 28.89 12.03
N GLY A 15 2.85 29.21 13.03
CA GLY A 15 2.72 30.43 13.81
C GLY A 15 1.46 30.49 14.68
N ILE A 16 0.84 29.33 14.99
CA ILE A 16 -0.41 29.23 15.77
C ILE A 16 -0.19 28.55 17.11
N ASP A 17 -1.04 28.88 18.10
CA ASP A 17 -1.11 28.15 19.37
C ASP A 17 -2.31 27.18 19.35
N PRO A 18 -2.09 25.86 19.23
CA PRO A 18 -3.16 24.88 19.12
C PRO A 18 -4.01 24.73 20.40
N SER A 19 -3.66 25.42 21.47
CA SER A 19 -4.52 25.54 22.67
C SER A 19 -5.63 26.58 22.50
N ARG A 20 -5.55 27.44 21.48
CA ARG A 20 -6.46 28.55 21.19
C ARG A 20 -6.93 28.55 19.75
N ASP A 21 -6.07 28.10 18.84
CA ASP A 21 -6.29 28.15 17.40
C ASP A 21 -6.58 26.75 16.85
N LEU A 22 -7.38 26.68 15.79
CA LEU A 22 -7.63 25.43 15.08
C LEU A 22 -6.43 25.07 14.20
N ILE A 23 -6.03 23.79 14.27
CA ILE A 23 -5.00 23.24 13.37
C ILE A 23 -5.65 22.96 12.02
N PRO A 24 -5.18 23.58 10.92
CA PRO A 24 -5.70 23.26 9.60
C PRO A 24 -5.28 21.86 9.19
N VAL A 25 -6.26 21.00 8.92
CA VAL A 25 -6.05 19.62 8.47
C VAL A 25 -6.88 19.33 7.24
N ARG A 26 -6.39 18.43 6.38
CA ARG A 26 -7.16 17.88 5.28
C ARG A 26 -6.94 16.37 5.21
N PRO A 27 -7.90 15.59 4.68
CA PRO A 27 -7.66 14.19 4.36
C PRO A 27 -6.50 14.07 3.38
N ALA A 28 -5.57 13.17 3.66
CA ALA A 28 -4.44 12.87 2.81
C ALA A 28 -4.06 11.40 2.95
N GLN A 29 -3.53 10.81 1.89
CA GLN A 29 -2.95 9.48 1.97
C GLN A 29 -1.65 9.56 2.79
N HIS A 30 -1.47 8.60 3.68
CA HIS A 30 -0.34 8.58 4.61
C HIS A 30 0.44 7.28 4.53
N TYR A 31 -0.23 6.13 4.44
CA TYR A 31 0.36 4.81 4.45
C TYR A 31 -0.10 4.02 3.22
N SER A 32 0.84 3.35 2.54
CA SER A 32 0.54 2.50 1.38
C SER A 32 0.34 1.06 1.83
N MET A 33 -0.92 0.61 1.94
CA MET A 33 -1.21 -0.81 2.11
C MET A 33 -0.95 -1.56 0.81
N GLY A 34 -0.36 -2.73 0.93
CA GLY A 34 0.13 -3.50 -0.19
C GLY A 34 1.65 -3.66 -0.12
N GLY A 35 2.29 -3.98 -1.22
CA GLY A 35 3.73 -4.16 -1.28
C GLY A 35 4.12 -5.49 -1.91
N ILE A 36 5.31 -5.96 -1.62
CA ILE A 36 5.80 -7.29 -2.04
C ILE A 36 4.96 -8.36 -1.34
N ARG A 37 4.34 -9.24 -2.11
CA ARG A 37 3.57 -10.35 -1.55
C ARG A 37 4.50 -11.33 -0.82
N THR A 38 4.32 -11.45 0.49
CA THR A 38 5.09 -12.33 1.37
C THR A 38 4.18 -13.26 2.18
N ASP A 39 4.78 -14.27 2.78
CA ASP A 39 4.20 -15.02 3.89
C ASP A 39 4.38 -14.28 5.23
N ALA A 40 3.96 -14.90 6.33
CA ALA A 40 4.09 -14.32 7.67
C ALA A 40 5.55 -14.24 8.17
N GLY A 41 6.46 -15.02 7.61
CA GLY A 41 7.90 -14.95 7.85
C GLY A 41 8.60 -13.88 7.00
N GLY A 42 7.87 -13.17 6.17
CA GLY A 42 8.38 -12.10 5.31
C GLY A 42 9.04 -12.57 4.02
N GLN A 43 9.04 -13.87 3.73
CA GLN A 43 9.59 -14.38 2.47
C GLN A 43 8.59 -14.20 1.33
N SER A 44 9.06 -13.73 0.17
CA SER A 44 8.24 -13.63 -1.04
C SER A 44 7.67 -15.00 -1.42
N THR A 45 6.37 -15.04 -1.71
CA THR A 45 5.68 -16.25 -2.16
C THR A 45 6.06 -16.69 -3.59
N ARG A 46 6.83 -15.86 -4.30
CA ARG A 46 7.22 -16.07 -5.71
C ARG A 46 8.71 -16.23 -5.92
N LEU A 47 9.54 -15.62 -5.08
CA LEU A 47 10.99 -15.58 -5.22
C LEU A 47 11.66 -16.03 -3.92
N ALA A 48 12.24 -17.21 -3.89
CA ALA A 48 13.05 -17.67 -2.77
C ALA A 48 14.22 -16.72 -2.54
N GLY A 49 14.51 -16.39 -1.28
CA GLY A 49 15.59 -15.48 -0.91
C GLY A 49 15.26 -13.99 -1.03
N LEU A 50 14.05 -13.62 -1.47
CA LEU A 50 13.55 -12.27 -1.40
C LEU A 50 12.67 -12.12 -0.16
N PHE A 51 13.03 -11.21 0.73
CA PHE A 51 12.28 -10.90 1.94
C PHE A 51 11.84 -9.45 1.97
N ALA A 52 10.71 -9.18 2.62
CA ALA A 52 10.22 -7.82 2.88
C ALA A 52 9.45 -7.77 4.19
N CYS A 53 9.52 -6.63 4.88
CA CYS A 53 8.79 -6.35 6.12
C CYS A 53 8.34 -4.89 6.17
N GLY A 54 7.43 -4.56 7.08
CA GLY A 54 6.86 -3.23 7.23
C GLY A 54 6.05 -2.81 6.02
N GLU A 55 6.00 -1.52 5.74
CA GLU A 55 5.20 -0.93 4.65
C GLU A 55 5.56 -1.46 3.24
N ALA A 56 6.77 -2.02 3.07
CA ALA A 56 7.20 -2.62 1.80
C ALA A 56 6.60 -4.02 1.56
N ALA A 57 6.04 -4.67 2.58
CA ALA A 57 5.53 -6.03 2.53
C ALA A 57 4.00 -6.07 2.49
N CYS A 58 3.46 -7.13 1.90
CA CYS A 58 2.03 -7.43 1.94
C CYS A 58 1.81 -8.90 2.35
N TRP A 59 1.53 -9.10 3.63
CA TRP A 59 1.20 -10.39 4.24
C TRP A 59 -0.18 -10.39 4.91
N ASP A 60 -1.05 -9.46 4.47
CA ASP A 60 -2.46 -9.31 4.85
C ASP A 60 -2.74 -8.68 6.23
N LEU A 61 -1.73 -8.27 6.99
CA LEU A 61 -1.92 -7.69 8.32
C LEU A 61 -2.86 -6.47 8.32
N HIS A 62 -2.71 -5.59 7.34
CA HIS A 62 -3.47 -4.34 7.28
C HIS A 62 -4.70 -4.38 6.38
N GLY A 63 -4.81 -5.38 5.50
CA GLY A 63 -5.86 -5.41 4.49
C GLY A 63 -5.89 -4.14 3.65
N PHE A 64 -7.06 -3.54 3.51
CA PHE A 64 -7.24 -2.29 2.76
C PHE A 64 -7.15 -1.02 3.61
N ASN A 65 -7.00 -1.15 4.93
CA ASN A 65 -6.86 0.02 5.79
C ASN A 65 -6.11 -0.33 7.08
N ARG A 66 -4.96 0.28 7.29
CA ARG A 66 -4.15 0.11 8.47
C ARG A 66 -4.79 0.79 9.69
N LEU A 67 -4.86 0.10 10.81
CA LEU A 67 -5.23 0.69 12.09
C LEU A 67 -4.15 1.67 12.59
N GLY A 68 -4.60 2.74 13.22
CA GLY A 68 -3.71 3.75 13.79
C GLY A 68 -2.68 3.15 14.75
N GLY A 69 -1.42 3.59 14.66
CA GLY A 69 -0.31 3.12 15.50
C GLY A 69 0.37 1.83 15.04
N ASN A 70 -0.25 1.02 14.17
CA ASN A 70 0.28 -0.28 13.78
C ASN A 70 1.43 -0.23 12.76
N SER A 71 1.69 0.91 12.16
CA SER A 71 2.79 1.06 11.19
C SER A 71 4.16 0.79 11.82
N VAL A 72 4.48 1.53 12.89
CA VAL A 72 5.77 1.39 13.59
C VAL A 72 5.85 0.04 14.32
N ALA A 73 4.74 -0.40 14.92
CA ALA A 73 4.69 -1.69 15.60
C ALA A 73 5.01 -2.84 14.60
N GLU A 74 4.38 -2.84 13.43
CA GLU A 74 4.68 -3.83 12.39
C GLU A 74 6.13 -3.74 11.91
N THR A 75 6.63 -2.55 11.63
CA THR A 75 8.00 -2.36 11.14
C THR A 75 9.02 -2.97 12.10
N VAL A 76 8.83 -2.79 13.42
CA VAL A 76 9.74 -3.33 14.44
C VAL A 76 9.55 -4.84 14.59
N VAL A 77 8.31 -5.28 14.85
CA VAL A 77 8.03 -6.71 15.14
C VAL A 77 8.27 -7.58 13.90
N ALA A 78 7.75 -7.19 12.75
CA ALA A 78 7.99 -7.93 11.51
C ALA A 78 9.48 -7.90 11.11
N GLY A 79 10.17 -6.78 11.36
CA GLY A 79 11.62 -6.71 11.14
C GLY A 79 12.41 -7.73 11.96
N MET A 80 12.02 -7.95 13.22
CA MET A 80 12.62 -8.99 14.07
C MET A 80 12.33 -10.40 13.54
N ILE A 81 11.07 -10.72 13.25
CA ILE A 81 10.64 -12.02 12.72
C ILE A 81 11.35 -12.32 11.40
N VAL A 82 11.35 -11.36 10.48
CA VAL A 82 11.97 -11.52 9.16
C VAL A 82 13.49 -11.68 9.28
N GLY A 83 14.12 -11.00 10.24
CA GLY A 83 15.54 -11.17 10.52
C GLY A 83 15.89 -12.58 10.95
N GLU A 84 15.10 -13.20 11.83
CA GLU A 84 15.24 -14.60 12.24
C GLU A 84 14.99 -15.56 11.07
N THR A 85 13.89 -15.36 10.33
CA THR A 85 13.58 -16.18 9.14
C THR A 85 14.68 -16.10 8.06
N MET A 86 15.29 -14.93 7.87
CA MET A 86 16.42 -14.77 6.95
C MET A 86 17.65 -15.53 7.43
N ALA A 87 17.94 -15.53 8.72
CA ALA A 87 19.06 -16.27 9.29
C ALA A 87 18.87 -17.78 9.06
N ASP A 88 17.70 -18.32 9.41
CA ASP A 88 17.35 -19.73 9.19
C ASP A 88 17.42 -20.09 7.70
N PHE A 89 16.95 -19.19 6.82
CA PHE A 89 17.05 -19.40 5.38
C PHE A 89 18.51 -19.52 4.91
N VAL A 90 19.37 -18.62 5.37
CA VAL A 90 20.81 -18.65 5.02
C VAL A 90 21.48 -19.91 5.56
N GLU A 91 21.18 -20.31 6.80
CA GLU A 91 21.72 -21.53 7.42
C GLU A 91 21.24 -22.78 6.70
N SER A 92 20.02 -22.79 6.13
CA SER A 92 19.49 -23.91 5.36
C SER A 92 20.23 -24.16 4.04
N PHE A 93 20.96 -23.17 3.53
CA PHE A 93 21.86 -23.31 2.40
C PHE A 93 23.19 -23.92 2.87
N ALA A 94 23.19 -25.24 3.14
CA ALA A 94 24.35 -26.02 3.58
C ALA A 94 25.41 -26.25 2.47
N GLY A 95 25.61 -25.32 1.57
CA GLY A 95 26.56 -25.40 0.49
C GLY A 95 27.08 -24.02 0.07
N ASP A 96 28.18 -24.01 -0.67
CA ASP A 96 28.69 -22.77 -1.28
C ASP A 96 27.61 -22.09 -2.10
N LEU A 97 27.12 -20.97 -1.63
CA LEU A 97 26.32 -20.03 -2.41
C LEU A 97 27.22 -19.49 -3.54
N GLN A 98 27.36 -20.27 -4.60
CA GLN A 98 28.08 -19.83 -5.77
C GLN A 98 27.23 -18.85 -6.54
N VAL A 99 27.39 -17.56 -6.22
CA VAL A 99 26.83 -16.49 -7.05
C VAL A 99 27.56 -16.52 -8.39
N SER A 100 26.82 -16.79 -9.46
CA SER A 100 27.41 -16.77 -10.81
C SER A 100 28.02 -15.39 -11.11
N THR A 101 29.35 -15.35 -11.23
CA THR A 101 30.08 -14.10 -11.60
C THR A 101 29.58 -13.55 -12.93
N ALA A 102 29.17 -14.41 -13.86
CA ALA A 102 28.59 -14.01 -15.14
C ALA A 102 27.27 -13.28 -14.95
N LEU A 103 26.39 -13.80 -14.08
CA LEU A 103 25.10 -13.16 -13.78
C LEU A 103 25.29 -11.80 -13.10
N VAL A 104 26.20 -11.71 -12.12
CA VAL A 104 26.51 -10.42 -11.45
C VAL A 104 27.04 -9.42 -12.47
N ARG A 105 27.92 -9.83 -13.37
CA ARG A 105 28.46 -8.94 -14.41
C ARG A 105 27.36 -8.43 -15.34
N GLU A 106 26.49 -9.34 -15.82
CA GLU A 106 25.34 -8.95 -16.67
C GLU A 106 24.45 -7.90 -16.00
N PHE A 107 24.13 -8.09 -14.70
CA PHE A 107 23.33 -7.11 -13.96
C PHE A 107 24.06 -5.77 -13.80
N LEU A 108 25.33 -5.77 -13.48
CA LEU A 108 26.14 -4.54 -13.35
C LEU A 108 26.23 -3.79 -14.67
N GLU A 109 26.52 -4.49 -15.77
CA GLU A 109 26.60 -3.88 -17.11
C GLU A 109 25.27 -3.27 -17.53
N ARG A 110 24.16 -3.95 -17.24
CA ARG A 110 22.80 -3.43 -17.53
C ARG A 110 22.48 -2.17 -16.73
N GLU A 111 22.76 -2.15 -15.42
CA GLU A 111 22.49 -0.97 -14.59
C GLU A 111 23.45 0.17 -14.90
N GLN A 112 24.71 -0.12 -15.22
CA GLN A 112 25.67 0.89 -15.68
C GLN A 112 25.21 1.50 -17.00
N ALA A 113 24.84 0.71 -17.99
CA ALA A 113 24.32 1.22 -19.27
C ALA A 113 23.08 2.11 -19.08
N ARG A 114 22.22 1.77 -18.10
CA ARG A 114 21.05 2.60 -17.76
C ARG A 114 21.47 3.95 -17.16
N ILE A 115 22.42 3.96 -16.23
CA ILE A 115 22.95 5.19 -15.64
C ILE A 115 23.65 6.03 -16.71
N ASP A 116 24.44 5.41 -17.57
CA ASP A 116 25.15 6.08 -18.67
C ASP A 116 24.17 6.70 -19.68
N THR A 117 23.08 6.01 -19.99
CA THR A 117 22.01 6.58 -20.82
C THR A 117 21.39 7.82 -20.19
N LEU A 118 21.15 7.83 -18.88
CA LEU A 118 20.64 9.01 -18.18
C LEU A 118 21.66 10.15 -18.14
N LEU A 119 22.94 9.83 -17.88
CA LEU A 119 24.01 10.83 -17.76
C LEU A 119 24.40 11.47 -19.09
N HIS A 120 24.40 10.72 -20.18
CA HIS A 120 24.98 11.14 -21.46
C HIS A 120 23.92 11.22 -22.58
N GLY A 121 22.69 10.79 -22.33
CA GLY A 121 21.59 10.90 -23.27
C GLY A 121 21.21 12.36 -23.56
N ASP A 122 20.58 12.55 -24.71
CA ASP A 122 20.07 13.84 -25.22
C ASP A 122 18.56 14.00 -25.00
N GLY A 123 18.01 13.27 -24.04
CA GLY A 123 16.59 13.32 -23.72
C GLY A 123 16.12 14.71 -23.33
N SER A 124 14.92 15.07 -23.75
CA SER A 124 14.32 16.39 -23.53
C SER A 124 13.37 16.46 -22.33
N GLU A 125 13.00 15.31 -21.76
CA GLU A 125 12.05 15.24 -20.66
C GLU A 125 12.73 15.52 -19.31
N ASN A 126 12.05 16.32 -18.49
CA ASN A 126 12.54 16.66 -17.14
C ASN A 126 11.94 15.70 -16.11
N ALA A 127 12.79 14.98 -15.36
CA ALA A 127 12.37 14.00 -14.38
C ALA A 127 11.51 14.60 -13.24
N ALA A 128 11.84 15.81 -12.77
CA ALA A 128 11.08 16.47 -11.72
C ALA A 128 9.68 16.90 -12.21
N ALA A 129 9.57 17.36 -13.46
CA ALA A 129 8.29 17.71 -14.06
C ALA A 129 7.39 16.47 -14.26
N LEU A 130 7.98 15.35 -14.72
CA LEU A 130 7.24 14.08 -14.82
C LEU A 130 6.77 13.58 -13.46
N MET A 131 7.61 13.68 -12.44
CA MET A 131 7.24 13.31 -11.07
C MET A 131 6.12 14.20 -10.54
N ALA A 132 6.20 15.51 -10.71
CA ALA A 132 5.16 16.44 -10.29
C ALA A 132 3.82 16.13 -10.98
N ARG A 133 3.84 15.88 -12.30
CA ARG A 133 2.62 15.51 -13.03
C ARG A 133 2.04 14.18 -12.56
N MET A 134 2.87 13.18 -12.32
CA MET A 134 2.44 11.91 -11.73
C MET A 134 1.73 12.12 -10.37
N GLN A 135 2.33 12.93 -9.49
CA GLN A 135 1.77 13.24 -8.18
C GLN A 135 0.40 13.94 -8.27
N GLU A 136 0.27 14.89 -9.21
CA GLU A 136 -0.99 15.59 -9.50
C GLU A 136 -2.06 14.60 -9.96
N ILE A 137 -1.78 13.75 -10.96
CA ILE A 137 -2.71 12.71 -11.44
C ILE A 137 -3.13 11.78 -10.30
N MET A 138 -2.18 11.31 -9.51
CA MET A 138 -2.46 10.41 -8.38
C MET A 138 -3.32 11.08 -7.31
N THR A 139 -3.11 12.37 -7.04
CA THR A 139 -3.89 13.13 -6.06
C THR A 139 -5.32 13.38 -6.55
N ASP A 140 -5.45 13.86 -7.78
CA ASP A 140 -6.73 14.36 -8.29
C ASP A 140 -7.65 13.26 -8.81
N LYS A 141 -7.08 12.19 -9.37
CA LYS A 141 -7.85 11.15 -10.06
C LYS A 141 -7.82 9.78 -9.37
N VAL A 142 -6.77 9.48 -8.59
CA VAL A 142 -6.58 8.18 -7.91
C VAL A 142 -6.64 8.32 -6.39
N GLY A 143 -6.89 9.53 -5.90
CA GLY A 143 -6.92 9.90 -4.49
C GLY A 143 -7.96 9.15 -3.65
N ILE A 144 -8.53 9.84 -2.64
CA ILE A 144 -9.42 9.21 -1.64
C ILE A 144 -10.77 8.84 -2.25
N PHE A 145 -11.36 9.74 -3.05
CA PHE A 145 -12.65 9.55 -3.72
C PHE A 145 -12.40 9.22 -5.19
N ARG A 146 -12.83 8.02 -5.61
CA ARG A 146 -12.51 7.46 -6.92
C ARG A 146 -13.75 7.29 -7.77
N GLN A 147 -13.61 7.58 -9.06
CA GLN A 147 -14.63 7.33 -10.08
C GLN A 147 -14.00 6.62 -11.28
N GLY A 148 -14.78 5.79 -11.97
CA GLY A 148 -14.27 4.96 -13.06
C GLY A 148 -13.63 5.74 -14.18
N ASP A 149 -14.30 6.78 -14.66
CA ASP A 149 -13.83 7.68 -15.73
C ASP A 149 -12.53 8.42 -15.36
N LEU A 150 -12.43 8.91 -14.11
CA LEU A 150 -11.21 9.54 -13.61
C LEU A 150 -10.05 8.55 -13.50
N LEU A 151 -10.32 7.33 -13.04
CA LEU A 151 -9.32 6.28 -12.95
C LEU A 151 -8.84 5.83 -14.34
N GLU A 152 -9.74 5.73 -15.32
CA GLU A 152 -9.40 5.39 -16.71
C GLU A 152 -8.48 6.46 -17.32
N SER A 153 -8.88 7.72 -17.19
CA SER A 153 -8.06 8.87 -17.61
C SER A 153 -6.70 8.89 -16.90
N ALA A 154 -6.65 8.58 -15.59
CA ALA A 154 -5.40 8.50 -14.85
C ALA A 154 -4.46 7.40 -15.39
N VAL A 155 -5.01 6.23 -15.68
CA VAL A 155 -4.22 5.11 -16.25
C VAL A 155 -3.63 5.51 -17.59
N GLU A 156 -4.41 6.12 -18.47
CA GLU A 156 -3.93 6.59 -19.78
C GLU A 156 -2.81 7.63 -19.64
N GLU A 157 -3.01 8.64 -18.79
CA GLU A 157 -2.01 9.68 -18.58
C GLU A 157 -0.72 9.13 -17.94
N LEU A 158 -0.83 8.24 -16.96
CA LEU A 158 0.32 7.58 -16.33
C LEU A 158 1.10 6.71 -17.33
N GLN A 159 0.41 6.03 -18.26
CA GLN A 159 1.07 5.30 -19.34
C GLN A 159 1.84 6.24 -20.27
N GLN A 160 1.27 7.38 -20.63
CA GLN A 160 1.95 8.39 -21.43
C GLN A 160 3.19 8.91 -20.70
N LEU A 161 3.09 9.19 -19.40
CA LEU A 161 4.24 9.61 -18.60
C LEU A 161 5.32 8.51 -18.53
N LEU A 162 4.93 7.24 -18.41
CA LEU A 162 5.88 6.12 -18.43
C LEU A 162 6.62 6.03 -19.78
N VAL A 163 5.94 6.23 -20.89
CA VAL A 163 6.58 6.28 -22.21
C VAL A 163 7.53 7.48 -22.30
N ARG A 164 7.07 8.67 -21.95
CA ARG A 164 7.88 9.90 -21.93
C ARG A 164 9.12 9.77 -21.05
N SER A 165 9.00 9.08 -19.92
CA SER A 165 10.13 8.89 -18.99
C SER A 165 11.32 8.15 -19.59
N ARG A 166 11.17 7.50 -20.74
CA ARG A 166 12.26 6.86 -21.48
C ARG A 166 13.18 7.89 -22.15
N SER A 167 12.72 9.12 -22.33
CA SER A 167 13.43 10.23 -22.96
C SER A 167 13.85 11.29 -21.94
N ILE A 168 14.09 10.88 -20.67
CA ILE A 168 14.60 11.80 -19.66
C ILE A 168 16.05 12.17 -19.98
N GLY A 169 16.33 13.49 -19.98
CA GLY A 169 17.66 14.04 -19.98
C GLY A 169 17.98 14.70 -18.63
N ILE A 170 19.24 14.72 -18.25
CA ILE A 170 19.72 15.43 -17.07
C ILE A 170 20.71 16.53 -17.44
N ALA A 171 20.57 17.69 -16.80
CA ALA A 171 21.42 18.85 -17.06
C ALA A 171 22.79 18.72 -16.36
N THR A 172 22.81 18.16 -15.16
CA THR A 172 24.01 18.04 -14.34
C THR A 172 24.73 16.72 -14.61
N ARG A 173 25.87 16.82 -15.34
CA ARG A 173 26.71 15.66 -15.71
C ARG A 173 27.99 15.56 -14.89
N ARG A 174 28.11 16.34 -13.80
CA ARG A 174 29.31 16.37 -12.97
C ARG A 174 29.40 15.13 -12.08
N PRO A 175 30.61 14.60 -11.83
CA PRO A 175 30.78 13.53 -10.83
C PRO A 175 30.45 14.02 -9.42
N GLY A 176 30.02 13.14 -8.55
CA GLY A 176 29.65 13.43 -7.18
C GLY A 176 28.15 13.30 -6.93
N ALA A 177 27.64 13.94 -5.89
CA ALA A 177 26.21 13.90 -5.53
C ALA A 177 25.37 14.56 -6.65
N ASN A 178 24.46 13.78 -7.23
CA ASN A 178 23.58 14.21 -8.32
C ASN A 178 22.12 13.87 -8.02
N PRO A 179 21.37 14.77 -7.32
CA PRO A 179 19.96 14.54 -7.01
C PRO A 179 19.07 14.40 -8.25
N GLU A 180 19.42 15.06 -9.35
CA GLU A 180 18.69 14.97 -10.62
C GLU A 180 18.77 13.56 -11.20
N LEU A 181 19.96 12.95 -11.20
CA LEU A 181 20.16 11.56 -11.61
C LEU A 181 19.34 10.60 -10.74
N VAL A 182 19.33 10.80 -9.42
CA VAL A 182 18.54 9.99 -8.49
C VAL A 182 17.07 10.08 -8.82
N THR A 183 16.56 11.28 -9.10
CA THR A 183 15.14 11.49 -9.47
C THR A 183 14.86 10.83 -10.82
N ALA A 184 15.70 11.01 -11.82
CA ALA A 184 15.56 10.40 -13.14
C ALA A 184 15.55 8.86 -13.07
N TYR A 185 16.42 8.29 -12.25
CA TYR A 185 16.49 6.84 -12.03
C TYR A 185 15.24 6.27 -11.34
N ARG A 186 14.61 7.04 -10.42
CA ARG A 186 13.47 6.62 -9.62
C ARG A 186 12.13 6.80 -10.31
N VAL A 187 11.94 7.89 -11.08
CA VAL A 187 10.62 8.27 -11.61
C VAL A 187 9.97 7.18 -12.46
N GLN A 188 10.73 6.45 -13.25
CA GLN A 188 10.21 5.32 -14.03
C GLN A 188 9.65 4.20 -13.15
N LYS A 189 10.33 3.91 -12.03
CA LYS A 189 9.88 2.90 -11.06
C LYS A 189 8.64 3.38 -10.31
N MET A 190 8.60 4.67 -9.95
CA MET A 190 7.43 5.28 -9.32
C MET A 190 6.21 5.27 -10.24
N LEU A 191 6.37 5.56 -11.53
CA LEU A 191 5.30 5.47 -12.53
C LEU A 191 4.75 4.06 -12.67
N LYS A 192 5.61 3.03 -12.63
CA LYS A 192 5.16 1.64 -12.62
C LYS A 192 4.33 1.30 -11.40
N LEU A 193 4.73 1.79 -10.20
CA LEU A 193 3.94 1.61 -8.98
C LEU A 193 2.62 2.38 -9.04
N ALA A 194 2.64 3.62 -9.52
CA ALA A 194 1.42 4.41 -9.72
C ALA A 194 0.42 3.70 -10.64
N LEU A 195 0.90 3.09 -11.72
CA LEU A 195 0.08 2.28 -12.63
C LEU A 195 -0.47 1.01 -11.96
N CYS A 196 0.29 0.34 -11.09
CA CYS A 196 -0.23 -0.78 -10.30
C CYS A 196 -1.41 -0.35 -9.42
N VAL A 197 -1.29 0.82 -8.77
CA VAL A 197 -2.34 1.37 -7.91
C VAL A 197 -3.56 1.81 -8.73
N ALA A 198 -3.36 2.62 -9.77
CA ALA A 198 -4.44 3.18 -10.57
C ALA A 198 -5.20 2.10 -11.34
N HIS A 199 -4.47 1.19 -12.02
CA HIS A 199 -5.08 0.10 -12.79
C HIS A 199 -5.77 -0.93 -11.88
N GLY A 200 -5.16 -1.27 -10.74
CA GLY A 200 -5.79 -2.13 -9.73
C GLY A 200 -7.07 -1.51 -9.16
N ALA A 201 -7.08 -0.19 -8.91
CA ALA A 201 -8.26 0.53 -8.43
C ALA A 201 -9.36 0.62 -9.49
N LEU A 202 -9.01 0.83 -10.76
CA LEU A 202 -9.95 0.85 -11.89
C LEU A 202 -10.68 -0.49 -12.03
N GLN A 203 -9.94 -1.60 -11.98
CA GLN A 203 -10.49 -2.94 -12.15
C GLN A 203 -11.35 -3.40 -10.98
N ARG A 204 -11.12 -2.89 -9.76
CA ARG A 204 -11.88 -3.27 -8.57
C ARG A 204 -13.18 -2.49 -8.46
N THR A 205 -14.29 -3.13 -8.82
CA THR A 205 -15.65 -2.54 -8.87
C THR A 205 -16.40 -2.72 -7.55
N GLU A 206 -15.80 -2.31 -6.46
CA GLU A 206 -16.39 -2.28 -5.11
C GLU A 206 -15.78 -1.16 -4.28
N SER A 207 -16.28 -0.94 -3.08
CA SER A 207 -15.62 -0.15 -2.04
C SER A 207 -15.25 -1.03 -0.85
N ARG A 208 -13.97 -0.94 -0.37
CA ARG A 208 -13.45 -1.74 0.74
C ARG A 208 -12.28 -1.03 1.43
N GLY A 209 -12.40 -0.79 2.73
CA GLY A 209 -11.36 -0.11 3.52
C GLY A 209 -11.02 1.27 2.94
N ALA A 210 -9.77 1.52 2.60
CA ALA A 210 -9.33 2.77 1.99
C ALA A 210 -9.62 2.87 0.48
N HIS A 211 -10.07 1.80 -0.16
CA HIS A 211 -10.52 1.82 -1.55
C HIS A 211 -11.99 2.22 -1.62
N TYR A 212 -12.26 3.47 -1.93
CA TYR A 212 -13.62 3.99 -2.07
C TYR A 212 -13.91 4.41 -3.51
N ARG A 213 -14.92 3.76 -4.10
CA ARG A 213 -15.44 4.02 -5.46
C ARG A 213 -16.83 4.66 -5.34
N GLU A 214 -16.98 5.92 -5.75
CA GLU A 214 -18.28 6.60 -5.73
C GLU A 214 -19.30 5.94 -6.66
N ASP A 215 -18.83 5.40 -7.77
CA ASP A 215 -19.62 4.63 -8.75
C ASP A 215 -19.90 3.18 -8.30
N HIS A 216 -19.14 2.65 -7.34
CA HIS A 216 -19.32 1.33 -6.73
C HIS A 216 -19.24 1.41 -5.21
N PRO A 217 -20.18 2.11 -4.52
CA PRO A 217 -20.03 2.48 -3.11
C PRO A 217 -20.21 1.33 -2.12
N ARG A 218 -20.51 0.12 -2.59
CA ARG A 218 -20.76 -1.05 -1.74
C ARG A 218 -19.62 -2.05 -1.80
N ARG A 219 -19.40 -2.74 -0.68
CA ARG A 219 -18.52 -3.92 -0.61
C ARG A 219 -19.19 -5.11 -1.31
N ASN A 220 -18.41 -5.85 -2.08
CA ASN A 220 -18.85 -7.03 -2.82
C ASN A 220 -17.94 -8.22 -2.49
N ASP A 221 -18.31 -9.00 -1.48
CA ASP A 221 -17.52 -10.14 -1.04
C ASP A 221 -17.63 -11.34 -2.00
N ALA A 222 -18.72 -11.46 -2.75
CA ALA A 222 -18.89 -12.55 -3.71
C ALA A 222 -17.82 -12.51 -4.81
N ASP A 223 -17.58 -11.33 -5.38
CA ASP A 223 -16.65 -11.18 -6.49
C ASP A 223 -15.27 -10.70 -6.06
N TRP A 224 -15.18 -9.96 -4.93
CA TRP A 224 -13.99 -9.20 -4.57
C TRP A 224 -13.33 -9.57 -3.25
N LEU A 225 -13.73 -10.67 -2.59
CA LEU A 225 -12.98 -11.20 -1.44
C LEU A 225 -11.69 -11.87 -1.91
N LYS A 226 -10.85 -11.07 -2.55
CA LYS A 226 -9.58 -11.47 -3.14
C LYS A 226 -8.60 -10.32 -3.15
N ARG A 227 -7.31 -10.62 -3.10
CA ARG A 227 -6.27 -9.62 -3.31
C ARG A 227 -5.93 -9.48 -4.78
N THR A 228 -5.52 -8.30 -5.17
CA THR A 228 -5.01 -8.01 -6.52
C THR A 228 -3.50 -8.14 -6.49
N LEU A 229 -2.96 -8.94 -7.40
CA LEU A 229 -1.53 -9.10 -7.64
C LEU A 229 -1.18 -8.38 -8.93
N ALA A 230 -0.18 -7.50 -8.90
CA ALA A 230 0.32 -6.79 -10.06
C ALA A 230 1.75 -7.23 -10.38
N SER A 231 2.05 -7.48 -11.63
CA SER A 231 3.37 -7.90 -12.10
C SER A 231 3.74 -7.22 -13.42
N TRP A 232 5.04 -7.11 -13.65
CA TRP A 232 5.61 -6.55 -14.87
C TRP A 232 6.48 -7.62 -15.55
N PRO A 233 5.90 -8.59 -16.26
CA PRO A 233 6.66 -9.69 -16.85
C PRO A 233 7.58 -9.24 -18.00
N ASP A 234 7.24 -8.14 -18.66
CA ASP A 234 8.01 -7.56 -19.77
C ASP A 234 8.40 -6.11 -19.46
N ALA A 235 9.67 -5.77 -19.71
CA ALA A 235 10.19 -4.43 -19.53
C ALA A 235 9.56 -3.39 -20.48
N GLY A 236 9.08 -3.83 -21.64
CA GLY A 236 8.42 -3.00 -22.65
C GLY A 236 6.97 -2.63 -22.33
N GLN A 237 6.32 -3.36 -21.42
CA GLN A 237 4.93 -3.11 -21.05
C GLN A 237 4.72 -1.72 -20.48
N THR A 238 3.55 -1.16 -20.76
CA THR A 238 3.09 0.12 -20.23
C THR A 238 1.96 -0.02 -19.21
N LEU A 239 1.44 -1.25 -19.01
CA LEU A 239 0.48 -1.61 -17.97
C LEU A 239 0.96 -2.84 -17.21
N PRO A 240 0.69 -2.95 -15.90
CA PRO A 240 0.93 -4.19 -15.16
C PRO A 240 -0.06 -5.28 -15.58
N THR A 241 0.39 -6.52 -15.54
CA THR A 241 -0.50 -7.68 -15.60
C THR A 241 -1.12 -7.89 -14.23
N LEU A 242 -2.45 -7.96 -14.15
CA LEU A 242 -3.18 -8.21 -12.92
C LEU A 242 -3.58 -9.68 -12.82
N ALA A 243 -3.46 -10.21 -11.61
CA ALA A 243 -3.97 -11.52 -11.22
C ALA A 243 -4.69 -11.39 -9.86
N TYR A 244 -5.47 -12.39 -9.49
CA TYR A 244 -6.26 -12.35 -8.26
C TYR A 244 -6.02 -13.63 -7.44
N GLU A 245 -5.89 -13.44 -6.13
CA GLU A 245 -5.73 -14.53 -5.17
C GLU A 245 -6.88 -14.46 -4.16
N PRO A 246 -7.72 -15.52 -4.03
CA PRO A 246 -8.82 -15.55 -3.09
C PRO A 246 -8.32 -15.43 -1.64
N LEU A 247 -9.13 -14.83 -0.79
CA LEU A 247 -8.90 -14.75 0.65
C LEU A 247 -9.77 -15.78 1.36
N ASP A 248 -9.13 -16.64 2.14
CA ASP A 248 -9.81 -17.53 3.07
C ASP A 248 -9.89 -16.86 4.45
N VAL A 249 -11.06 -16.37 4.80
CA VAL A 249 -11.32 -15.73 6.09
C VAL A 249 -11.92 -16.69 7.12
N SER A 250 -12.17 -17.94 6.75
CA SER A 250 -12.74 -18.96 7.64
C SER A 250 -11.81 -19.34 8.80
N ARG A 251 -10.52 -19.06 8.65
CA ARG A 251 -9.49 -19.33 9.65
C ARG A 251 -9.26 -18.17 10.63
N MET A 252 -9.91 -17.03 10.44
CA MET A 252 -9.82 -15.94 11.40
C MET A 252 -10.44 -16.36 12.73
N GLU A 253 -9.84 -15.92 13.84
CA GLU A 253 -10.38 -16.19 15.19
C GLU A 253 -11.79 -15.61 15.35
N LEU A 254 -12.02 -14.43 14.79
CA LEU A 254 -13.32 -13.76 14.81
C LEU A 254 -13.90 -13.72 13.39
N PRO A 255 -15.23 -13.86 13.24
CA PRO A 255 -15.88 -13.70 11.96
C PRO A 255 -15.66 -12.29 11.41
N PRO A 256 -15.48 -12.13 10.09
CA PRO A 256 -15.40 -10.82 9.47
C PRO A 256 -16.66 -10.01 9.75
N GLY A 257 -16.47 -8.75 10.12
CA GLY A 257 -17.57 -7.81 10.31
C GLY A 257 -18.22 -7.41 8.99
N TRP A 258 -19.50 -7.07 9.05
CA TRP A 258 -20.24 -6.47 7.94
C TRP A 258 -20.23 -4.94 7.94
N ARG A 259 -19.44 -4.34 8.79
CA ARG A 259 -19.25 -2.88 8.84
C ARG A 259 -18.63 -2.35 7.55
N GLY A 260 -19.01 -1.15 7.24
CA GLY A 260 -18.49 -0.38 6.14
C GLY A 260 -19.12 -0.74 4.79
N TYR A 261 -19.37 0.29 4.04
CA TYR A 261 -19.85 0.25 2.65
C TYR A 261 -21.11 -0.60 2.42
N GLY A 262 -21.99 -0.72 3.43
CA GLY A 262 -23.29 -1.35 3.28
C GLY A 262 -23.28 -2.81 2.85
N ALA A 263 -22.25 -3.57 3.24
CA ALA A 263 -22.22 -5.00 3.01
C ALA A 263 -23.46 -5.64 3.66
N LYS A 264 -24.24 -6.36 2.88
CA LYS A 264 -25.47 -7.02 3.33
C LYS A 264 -25.25 -8.47 3.68
N ASP A 265 -24.28 -9.10 3.03
CA ASP A 265 -24.06 -10.54 3.11
C ASP A 265 -22.93 -10.80 4.13
N ALA A 266 -23.24 -11.59 5.13
CA ALA A 266 -22.24 -12.10 6.06
C ALA A 266 -21.34 -13.10 5.35
N ILE A 267 -20.03 -12.95 5.50
CA ILE A 267 -19.07 -13.96 5.06
C ILE A 267 -19.28 -15.20 5.94
N ALA A 268 -19.38 -16.37 5.35
CA ALA A 268 -19.51 -17.62 6.08
C ALA A 268 -18.29 -17.84 7.00
N HIS A 269 -18.54 -17.94 8.30
CA HIS A 269 -17.52 -18.18 9.30
C HIS A 269 -18.07 -19.06 10.43
N PRO A 270 -17.30 -20.06 10.94
CA PRO A 270 -17.80 -21.00 11.94
C PRO A 270 -18.29 -20.35 13.23
N ALA A 271 -17.71 -19.22 13.64
CA ALA A 271 -18.08 -18.51 14.86
C ALA A 271 -19.22 -17.51 14.69
N THR A 272 -19.81 -17.35 13.50
CA THR A 272 -20.82 -16.30 13.23
C THR A 272 -22.05 -16.44 14.12
N GLU A 273 -22.61 -17.66 14.24
CA GLU A 273 -23.80 -17.89 15.04
C GLU A 273 -23.56 -17.67 16.54
N ALA A 274 -22.44 -18.19 17.06
CA ALA A 274 -22.08 -18.01 18.47
C ALA A 274 -21.89 -16.53 18.80
N ARG A 275 -21.22 -15.77 17.96
CA ARG A 275 -21.00 -14.34 18.15
C ARG A 275 -22.28 -13.52 18.04
N ALA A 276 -23.15 -13.87 17.11
CA ALA A 276 -24.47 -13.25 17.00
C ALA A 276 -25.31 -13.46 18.27
N ALA A 277 -25.27 -14.66 18.84
CA ALA A 277 -25.99 -14.99 20.09
C ALA A 277 -25.40 -14.19 21.27
N GLU A 278 -24.08 -14.06 21.40
CA GLU A 278 -23.43 -13.25 22.43
C GLU A 278 -23.82 -11.77 22.32
N ILE A 279 -23.81 -11.20 21.12
CA ILE A 279 -24.23 -9.81 20.86
C ILE A 279 -25.71 -9.62 21.24
N ALA A 280 -26.57 -10.58 20.87
CA ALA A 280 -27.98 -10.51 21.20
C ALA A 280 -28.21 -10.57 22.73
N ALA A 281 -27.47 -11.40 23.45
CA ALA A 281 -27.52 -11.49 24.90
C ALA A 281 -27.06 -10.17 25.56
N ILE A 282 -25.97 -9.55 25.08
CA ILE A 282 -25.51 -8.25 25.58
C ILE A 282 -26.57 -7.16 25.32
N ARG A 283 -27.12 -7.09 24.13
CA ARG A 283 -28.19 -6.13 23.81
C ARG A 283 -29.42 -6.30 24.68
N SER A 284 -29.79 -7.54 24.97
CA SER A 284 -30.92 -7.82 25.90
C SER A 284 -30.60 -7.38 27.32
N ALA A 285 -29.38 -7.67 27.82
CA ALA A 285 -28.99 -7.33 29.18
C ALA A 285 -28.85 -5.82 29.40
N PHE A 286 -28.32 -5.09 28.41
CA PHE A 286 -28.03 -3.67 28.48
C PHE A 286 -28.94 -2.78 27.65
N GLY A 287 -30.02 -3.31 27.09
CA GLY A 287 -30.95 -2.58 26.21
C GLY A 287 -31.67 -1.39 26.85
N HIS A 288 -31.69 -1.34 28.18
CA HIS A 288 -32.25 -0.22 28.99
C HIS A 288 -31.14 0.73 29.50
N ALA A 289 -29.89 0.41 29.28
CA ALA A 289 -28.76 1.25 29.69
C ALA A 289 -28.60 2.46 28.77
N ASP A 290 -27.85 3.47 29.26
CA ASP A 290 -27.45 4.58 28.41
C ASP A 290 -26.56 4.09 27.23
N ARG A 291 -26.51 4.91 26.18
CA ARG A 291 -25.77 4.59 24.94
C ARG A 291 -24.28 4.27 25.19
N TYR A 292 -23.67 4.93 26.15
CA TYR A 292 -22.25 4.74 26.46
C TYR A 292 -22.01 3.36 27.09
N THR A 293 -22.82 2.98 28.06
CA THR A 293 -22.75 1.67 28.74
C THR A 293 -22.97 0.51 27.77
N LEU A 294 -23.97 0.62 26.88
CA LEU A 294 -24.20 -0.39 25.84
C LEU A 294 -23.03 -0.47 24.85
N GLN A 295 -22.48 0.67 24.47
CA GLN A 295 -21.32 0.74 23.58
C GLN A 295 -20.08 0.10 24.21
N GLN A 296 -19.82 0.32 25.51
CA GLN A 296 -18.73 -0.33 26.21
C GLN A 296 -18.90 -1.85 26.28
N ALA A 297 -20.12 -2.32 26.56
CA ALA A 297 -20.42 -3.75 26.59
C ALA A 297 -20.24 -4.44 25.23
N LEU A 298 -20.53 -3.73 24.13
CA LEU A 298 -20.35 -4.22 22.76
C LEU A 298 -18.96 -4.02 22.19
N MET A 299 -18.05 -3.31 22.89
CA MET A 299 -16.72 -3.00 22.39
C MET A 299 -15.93 -4.24 21.90
N PRO A 300 -15.95 -5.41 22.59
CA PRO A 300 -15.30 -6.62 22.10
C PRO A 300 -15.81 -7.13 20.75
N PHE A 301 -17.04 -6.75 20.38
CA PHE A 301 -17.73 -7.16 19.15
C PHE A 301 -17.88 -6.02 18.15
N GLU A 302 -17.16 -4.93 18.34
CA GLU A 302 -17.34 -3.71 17.54
C GLU A 302 -17.24 -3.97 16.03
N HIS A 303 -16.41 -4.91 15.61
CA HIS A 303 -16.23 -5.31 14.22
C HIS A 303 -17.45 -6.06 13.62
N LEU A 304 -18.38 -6.54 14.46
CA LEU A 304 -19.58 -7.27 14.06
C LEU A 304 -20.89 -6.48 14.27
N VAL A 305 -20.83 -5.25 14.84
CA VAL A 305 -22.01 -4.45 15.23
C VAL A 305 -22.22 -3.22 14.27
#